data_137f200c59adbf3f6ab4c1cce8da911a
#
_entry.id   137f200c59adbf3f6ab4c1cce8da911a
#
_cell.length_a   1.000
_cell.length_b   1.000
_cell.length_c   1.000
_cell.angle_alpha   90.00
_cell.angle_beta   90.00
_cell.angle_gamma   90.00
#
_symmetry.space_group_name_H-M   'P 1'
#
loop_
_entity.id
_entity.type
_entity.pdbx_description
1 polymer ?
#
loop_
_entity_poly.entity_id
_entity_poly.type
_entity_poly.pdbx_seq_one_letter_code
_entity_poly.pdbx_strand_id
1 'polypeptide(L)'
;MLLRNIFIFLLFMVCVSGVALAQEKPDSTGVTGVYKRIEEYSSRRKFTSIIQSLLLRPVITSTTPTPEISINPVSENYACYEGKIIRSINVTTLDPFGFQIADTTARPRSYLENTGNLLHVKTQDYVIRNRMLIQRNDRFDSLLVKESERLIRSQSYIYDVVITAVPTGENSDSVDVFVRASDLWSIVPDGAFSNEAITLKLTDKNLGGLGHTFSGSYMQNYMNANNAFTGYYFVPNIRNSYISMRLAYSIDENKNFIKGLNFERSFFSPVARWAGGVAVSQQKLTGWIYKNDTIRLNLQSKANIQDYWAAAAWQVFRGGSVTDRSTKLILSGRIYTVRYLEKPIEQPDLMDYYTSEQFYLSGLGISSRKYAEQSYIFRFGTTEDVPIGITYGVVVGYQLKNSDRWYWGFNHSWGNFFKLGYFGTNIEYGTFINASYRTEGVLKASINYFSGLFSIGSWKFRQFVKPEFTLGLRQPSYERLTLNDGYGLNGFNSAVLSGTSRLLFVIQTQSYAPWNVLGFRFGPYLNFSFGMLGNGTSGFSHSRMYPQLGMGVLIRNDYLVVSNIQLSFAFYPTIPGKGNNIIIANPFRTTDFGFPDFTIGKPSVIEYR
;
A
#
# COMPACT_ATOMS: atom_id res chain seq x y z
N MET A 1 -27.06 1.45 24.73
CA MET A 1 -25.92 1.96 23.97
C MET A 1 -26.10 1.75 22.45
N LEU A 2 -26.55 0.60 22.01
CA LEU A 2 -26.85 0.29 20.59
C LEU A 2 -27.85 1.28 19.96
N LEU A 3 -28.93 1.63 20.69
CA LEU A 3 -29.94 2.59 20.23
C LEU A 3 -29.41 4.01 20.02
N ARG A 4 -28.43 4.46 20.80
CA ARG A 4 -27.81 5.79 20.66
C ARG A 4 -26.93 5.87 19.41
N ASN A 5 -26.22 4.80 19.09
CA ASN A 5 -25.39 4.73 17.88
C ASN A 5 -26.23 4.57 16.61
N ILE A 6 -27.34 3.83 16.70
CA ILE A 6 -28.35 3.75 15.63
C ILE A 6 -29.04 5.10 15.42
N PHE A 7 -29.32 5.84 16.51
CA PHE A 7 -29.91 7.18 16.40
C PHE A 7 -28.98 8.21 15.78
N ILE A 8 -27.67 8.17 16.11
CA ILE A 8 -26.65 9.02 15.47
C ILE A 8 -26.48 8.64 13.99
N PHE A 9 -26.53 7.35 13.66
CA PHE A 9 -26.47 6.86 12.29
C PHE A 9 -27.73 7.24 11.47
N LEU A 10 -28.92 7.13 12.09
CA LEU A 10 -30.19 7.58 11.50
C LEU A 10 -30.22 9.10 11.34
N LEU A 11 -29.70 9.87 12.29
CA LEU A 11 -29.60 11.32 12.20
C LEU A 11 -28.65 11.74 11.06
N PHE A 12 -27.57 11.01 10.86
CA PHE A 12 -26.64 11.21 9.73
C PHE A 12 -27.29 10.82 8.39
N MET A 13 -28.06 9.73 8.34
CA MET A 13 -28.85 9.30 7.18
C MET A 13 -29.97 10.29 6.85
N VAL A 14 -30.64 10.84 7.83
CA VAL A 14 -31.69 11.86 7.65
C VAL A 14 -31.11 13.19 7.14
N CYS A 15 -29.92 13.57 7.61
CA CYS A 15 -29.21 14.73 7.06
C CYS A 15 -28.79 14.52 5.58
N VAL A 16 -28.47 13.28 5.18
CA VAL A 16 -28.12 12.94 3.80
C VAL A 16 -29.36 12.80 2.91
N SER A 17 -30.47 12.24 3.44
CA SER A 17 -31.72 12.07 2.67
C SER A 17 -32.53 13.37 2.52
N GLY A 18 -32.39 14.32 3.44
CA GLY A 18 -33.01 15.65 3.33
C GLY A 18 -32.46 16.50 2.16
N VAL A 19 -31.29 16.15 1.63
CA VAL A 19 -30.66 16.83 0.49
C VAL A 19 -31.04 16.18 -0.86
N ALA A 20 -31.58 14.96 -0.85
CA ALA A 20 -31.93 14.21 -2.07
C ALA A 20 -33.27 14.59 -2.71
N LEU A 21 -34.07 15.45 -2.06
CA LEU A 21 -35.39 15.88 -2.57
C LEU A 21 -35.39 17.25 -3.25
N ALA A 22 -34.26 17.92 -3.34
CA ALA A 22 -34.11 19.16 -4.12
C ALA A 22 -33.43 18.87 -5.46
N GLN A 23 -34.20 18.36 -6.41
CA GLN A 23 -33.80 18.26 -7.83
C GLN A 23 -34.01 19.62 -8.51
N GLU A 24 -33.16 20.60 -8.17
CA GLU A 24 -32.84 21.72 -9.04
C GLU A 24 -31.34 21.67 -9.34
N LYS A 25 -30.97 22.04 -10.59
CA LYS A 25 -29.56 22.13 -11.02
C LYS A 25 -28.74 22.74 -9.92
N PRO A 26 -27.64 22.10 -9.47
CA PRO A 26 -26.82 22.67 -8.41
C PRO A 26 -26.19 23.97 -8.92
N ASP A 27 -26.72 25.08 -8.48
CA ASP A 27 -26.11 26.38 -8.62
C ASP A 27 -24.80 26.33 -7.83
N SER A 28 -23.67 26.57 -8.47
CA SER A 28 -22.33 26.56 -7.87
C SER A 28 -22.21 27.48 -6.65
N THR A 29 -23.13 28.40 -6.48
CA THR A 29 -23.25 29.33 -5.34
C THR A 29 -23.69 28.67 -4.03
N GLY A 30 -24.44 27.56 -4.07
CA GLY A 30 -24.96 26.90 -2.87
C GLY A 30 -23.89 26.17 -2.05
N VAL A 31 -22.95 25.51 -2.73
CA VAL A 31 -21.85 24.76 -2.10
C VAL A 31 -20.91 25.70 -1.34
N THR A 32 -20.55 26.82 -1.98
CA THR A 32 -19.72 27.88 -1.40
C THR A 32 -20.35 28.48 -0.14
N GLY A 33 -21.69 28.64 -0.12
CA GLY A 33 -22.41 29.19 1.02
C GLY A 33 -22.44 28.31 2.27
N VAL A 34 -22.44 26.98 2.12
CA VAL A 34 -22.41 26.04 3.26
C VAL A 34 -21.02 25.99 3.90
N TYR A 35 -19.98 25.86 3.09
CA TYR A 35 -18.60 25.89 3.62
C TYR A 35 -18.27 27.24 4.26
N LYS A 36 -18.72 28.33 3.69
CA LYS A 36 -18.55 29.66 4.27
C LYS A 36 -19.24 29.82 5.62
N ARG A 37 -20.44 29.25 5.79
CA ARG A 37 -21.14 29.22 7.09
C ARG A 37 -20.45 28.34 8.13
N ILE A 38 -19.87 27.19 7.71
CA ILE A 38 -19.05 26.34 8.59
C ILE A 38 -17.78 27.09 8.99
N GLU A 39 -17.17 27.80 8.07
CA GLU A 39 -15.99 28.66 8.30
C GLU A 39 -16.29 29.79 9.30
N GLU A 40 -17.40 30.53 9.11
CA GLU A 40 -17.84 31.57 10.01
C GLU A 40 -18.20 31.07 11.41
N TYR A 41 -18.78 29.86 11.52
CA TYR A 41 -19.09 29.23 12.80
C TYR A 41 -17.83 28.76 13.55
N SER A 42 -16.87 28.19 12.81
CA SER A 42 -15.64 27.65 13.40
C SER A 42 -14.65 28.74 13.82
N SER A 43 -14.64 29.88 13.12
CA SER A 43 -13.77 31.01 13.45
C SER A 43 -14.11 31.68 14.81
N ARG A 44 -15.30 31.45 15.32
CA ARG A 44 -15.77 32.00 16.63
C ARG A 44 -15.24 31.21 17.84
N ARG A 45 -14.67 30.02 17.67
CA ARG A 45 -14.12 29.18 18.77
C ARG A 45 -12.73 28.66 18.40
N LYS A 46 -11.70 29.08 19.13
CA LYS A 46 -10.29 28.71 18.86
C LYS A 46 -10.05 27.20 18.70
N PHE A 47 -10.73 26.36 19.49
CA PHE A 47 -10.57 24.91 19.42
C PHE A 47 -11.19 24.30 18.14
N THR A 48 -12.37 24.78 17.74
CA THR A 48 -13.06 24.29 16.53
C THR A 48 -12.34 24.73 15.25
N SER A 49 -11.72 25.91 15.26
CA SER A 49 -10.93 26.39 14.11
C SER A 49 -9.65 25.58 13.89
N ILE A 50 -9.00 25.11 14.95
CA ILE A 50 -7.82 24.24 14.87
C ILE A 50 -8.21 22.87 14.30
N ILE A 51 -9.30 22.27 14.76
CA ILE A 51 -9.77 20.99 14.23
C ILE A 51 -10.19 21.12 12.77
N GLN A 52 -10.87 22.19 12.41
CA GLN A 52 -11.28 22.44 11.03
C GLN A 52 -10.07 22.67 10.10
N SER A 53 -9.06 23.41 10.53
CA SER A 53 -7.84 23.63 9.75
C SER A 53 -7.02 22.34 9.56
N LEU A 54 -7.16 21.37 10.47
CA LEU A 54 -6.50 20.07 10.38
C LEU A 54 -7.24 19.07 9.48
N LEU A 55 -8.55 19.21 9.32
CA LEU A 55 -9.39 18.22 8.64
C LEU A 55 -9.89 18.66 7.26
N LEU A 56 -10.14 19.94 7.06
CA LEU A 56 -10.77 20.48 5.85
C LEU A 56 -9.77 21.20 4.96
N ARG A 57 -9.79 20.87 3.67
CA ARG A 57 -9.19 21.72 2.64
C ARG A 57 -10.13 22.89 2.36
N PRO A 58 -9.62 24.10 2.24
CA PRO A 58 -10.44 25.27 1.92
C PRO A 58 -11.11 25.16 0.55
N VAL A 59 -12.28 25.77 0.42
CA VAL A 59 -13.07 25.75 -0.81
C VAL A 59 -12.39 26.58 -1.89
N ILE A 60 -11.98 25.95 -2.97
CA ILE A 60 -11.56 26.67 -4.18
C ILE A 60 -12.83 27.12 -4.89
N THR A 61 -13.17 28.40 -4.76
CA THR A 61 -14.20 29.03 -5.59
C THR A 61 -13.62 29.33 -6.97
N SER A 62 -13.42 28.30 -7.80
CA SER A 62 -13.24 28.53 -9.22
C SER A 62 -14.62 28.71 -9.84
N THR A 63 -14.95 29.92 -10.21
CA THR A 63 -16.16 30.28 -10.99
C THR A 63 -16.06 29.89 -12.47
N THR A 64 -15.05 29.20 -12.89
CA THR A 64 -14.96 28.57 -14.20
C THR A 64 -15.35 27.12 -14.05
N PRO A 65 -16.35 26.63 -14.81
CA PRO A 65 -16.52 25.21 -14.96
C PRO A 65 -15.16 24.71 -15.47
N THR A 66 -14.46 23.93 -14.68
CA THR A 66 -13.29 23.20 -15.15
C THR A 66 -13.80 22.40 -16.34
N PRO A 67 -13.35 22.67 -17.56
CA PRO A 67 -13.65 21.76 -18.63
C PRO A 67 -13.25 20.38 -18.07
N GLU A 68 -14.07 19.37 -18.29
CA GLU A 68 -13.63 17.99 -18.17
C GLU A 68 -12.49 17.81 -19.19
N ILE A 69 -11.34 18.34 -18.83
CA ILE A 69 -10.12 17.89 -19.43
C ILE A 69 -10.04 16.47 -18.93
N SER A 70 -10.42 15.54 -19.79
CA SER A 70 -9.73 14.26 -19.80
C SER A 70 -8.26 14.66 -19.89
N ILE A 71 -7.65 14.86 -18.76
CA ILE A 71 -6.20 14.86 -18.66
C ILE A 71 -5.87 13.37 -18.86
N ASN A 72 -5.86 12.94 -20.12
CA ASN A 72 -4.70 12.23 -20.58
C ASN A 72 -3.57 13.18 -20.19
N PRO A 73 -2.74 12.87 -19.21
CA PRO A 73 -1.53 13.63 -19.02
C PRO A 73 -0.93 13.61 -20.42
N VAL A 74 -0.82 14.77 -21.02
CA VAL A 74 -0.08 14.91 -22.26
C VAL A 74 1.30 14.49 -21.81
N SER A 75 1.62 13.21 -22.01
CA SER A 75 2.98 12.73 -21.77
C SER A 75 3.79 13.58 -22.70
N GLU A 76 4.50 14.57 -22.15
CA GLU A 76 5.35 15.41 -22.95
C GLU A 76 6.20 14.48 -23.79
N ASN A 77 6.21 14.72 -25.08
CA ASN A 77 7.01 13.91 -25.97
C ASN A 77 8.47 14.31 -25.80
N TYR A 78 9.11 13.77 -24.77
CA TYR A 78 10.51 14.04 -24.46
C TYR A 78 11.49 13.61 -25.57
N ALA A 79 11.02 12.91 -26.59
CA ALA A 79 11.88 12.40 -27.68
C ALA A 79 12.62 13.53 -28.42
N CYS A 80 12.04 14.73 -28.52
CA CYS A 80 12.68 15.88 -29.15
C CYS A 80 13.86 16.47 -28.36
N TYR A 81 14.00 16.11 -27.08
CA TYR A 81 15.08 16.58 -26.20
C TYR A 81 16.17 15.53 -25.99
N GLU A 82 16.00 14.32 -26.51
CA GLU A 82 16.91 13.20 -26.29
C GLU A 82 18.36 13.56 -26.68
N GLY A 83 19.31 13.34 -25.75
CA GLY A 83 20.73 13.61 -25.92
C GLY A 83 21.18 15.05 -25.71
N LYS A 84 20.28 16.05 -25.62
CA LYS A 84 20.61 17.43 -25.27
C LYS A 84 21.19 17.54 -23.87
N ILE A 85 22.01 18.56 -23.59
CA ILE A 85 22.62 18.74 -22.27
C ILE A 85 21.63 19.45 -21.31
N ILE A 86 21.45 18.92 -20.12
CA ILE A 86 20.66 19.56 -19.07
C ILE A 86 21.46 20.71 -18.47
N ARG A 87 21.11 21.95 -18.84
CA ARG A 87 21.78 23.15 -18.35
C ARG A 87 21.42 23.49 -16.90
N SER A 88 20.14 23.41 -16.58
CA SER A 88 19.63 23.70 -15.24
C SER A 88 18.47 22.79 -14.88
N ILE A 89 18.29 22.55 -13.57
CA ILE A 89 17.13 21.89 -13.01
C ILE A 89 16.52 22.82 -11.98
N ASN A 90 15.30 23.28 -12.24
CA ASN A 90 14.57 24.20 -11.38
C ASN A 90 13.43 23.45 -10.68
N VAL A 91 13.49 23.34 -9.37
CA VAL A 91 12.47 22.69 -8.56
C VAL A 91 11.59 23.74 -7.92
N THR A 92 10.28 23.55 -8.02
CA THR A 92 9.27 24.37 -7.37
C THR A 92 8.32 23.46 -6.62
N THR A 93 8.31 23.56 -5.30
CA THR A 93 7.37 22.85 -4.45
C THR A 93 6.19 23.77 -4.12
N LEU A 94 4.97 23.28 -4.33
CA LEU A 94 3.72 23.98 -4.06
C LEU A 94 3.14 23.49 -2.75
N ASP A 95 2.58 24.41 -1.97
CA ASP A 95 1.81 24.06 -0.79
C ASP A 95 0.55 23.25 -1.14
N PRO A 96 -0.02 22.49 -0.19
CA PRO A 96 -1.14 21.59 -0.45
C PRO A 96 -2.44 22.33 -0.80
N PHE A 97 -2.60 23.61 -0.45
CA PHE A 97 -3.87 24.31 -0.59
C PHE A 97 -3.80 25.48 -1.55
N GLY A 98 -4.80 25.60 -2.43
CA GLY A 98 -4.99 26.72 -3.34
C GLY A 98 -4.07 26.78 -4.56
N PHE A 99 -3.13 25.85 -4.70
CA PHE A 99 -2.24 25.72 -5.85
C PHE A 99 -2.62 24.55 -6.74
N GLN A 100 -2.38 24.68 -8.04
CA GLN A 100 -2.58 23.61 -9.02
C GLN A 100 -1.32 23.41 -9.85
N ILE A 101 -0.99 22.15 -10.16
CA ILE A 101 0.21 21.84 -10.94
C ILE A 101 0.11 22.39 -12.36
N ALA A 102 -1.04 22.21 -13.01
CA ALA A 102 -1.26 22.64 -14.39
C ALA A 102 -1.46 24.17 -14.52
N ASP A 103 -1.96 24.83 -13.46
CA ASP A 103 -2.23 26.27 -13.48
C ASP A 103 -1.17 27.03 -12.64
N THR A 104 -0.30 27.74 -13.33
CA THR A 104 0.75 28.55 -12.68
C THR A 104 0.21 29.84 -12.03
N THR A 105 -1.02 30.22 -12.33
CA THR A 105 -1.66 31.44 -11.81
C THR A 105 -2.50 31.19 -10.57
N ALA A 106 -2.86 29.91 -10.30
CA ALA A 106 -3.63 29.53 -9.12
C ALA A 106 -2.92 29.94 -7.82
N ARG A 107 -3.66 30.57 -6.93
CA ARG A 107 -3.18 31.05 -5.61
C ARG A 107 -4.24 30.80 -4.55
N PRO A 108 -3.84 30.63 -3.28
CA PRO A 108 -4.79 30.57 -2.16
C PRO A 108 -5.69 31.77 -2.13
N ARG A 109 -6.99 31.56 -1.98
CA ARG A 109 -8.00 32.63 -1.99
C ARG A 109 -8.75 32.79 -0.66
N SER A 110 -8.75 31.72 0.17
CA SER A 110 -9.44 31.71 1.44
C SER A 110 -8.47 31.92 2.62
N TYR A 111 -8.99 32.41 3.75
CA TYR A 111 -8.23 32.51 4.99
C TYR A 111 -7.72 31.16 5.46
N LEU A 112 -8.52 30.09 5.30
CA LEU A 112 -8.17 28.73 5.71
C LEU A 112 -7.05 28.14 4.84
N GLU A 113 -7.04 28.38 3.51
CA GLU A 113 -5.94 27.98 2.63
C GLU A 113 -4.62 28.59 3.08
N ASN A 114 -4.65 29.88 3.35
CA ASN A 114 -3.47 30.59 3.81
C ASN A 114 -3.00 30.09 5.18
N THR A 115 -3.94 29.89 6.13
CA THR A 115 -3.62 29.34 7.46
C THR A 115 -3.12 27.90 7.37
N GLY A 116 -3.74 27.06 6.55
CA GLY A 116 -3.27 25.70 6.30
C GLY A 116 -1.84 25.70 5.74
N ASN A 117 -1.57 26.51 4.73
CA ASN A 117 -0.23 26.63 4.15
C ASN A 117 0.79 27.20 5.14
N LEU A 118 0.38 28.12 6.04
CA LEU A 118 1.25 28.65 7.09
C LEU A 118 1.66 27.57 8.11
N LEU A 119 0.77 26.61 8.40
CA LEU A 119 1.03 25.49 9.31
C LEU A 119 1.74 24.32 8.63
N HIS A 120 1.75 24.30 7.30
CA HIS A 120 2.44 23.28 6.52
C HIS A 120 3.93 23.61 6.36
N VAL A 121 4.77 22.62 6.62
CA VAL A 121 6.20 22.72 6.30
C VAL A 121 6.44 22.13 4.92
N LYS A 122 6.73 23.02 3.97
CA LYS A 122 6.96 22.67 2.57
C LYS A 122 8.10 21.69 2.39
N THR A 123 7.95 20.73 1.48
CA THR A 123 9.04 19.84 1.08
C THR A 123 10.19 20.67 0.53
N GLN A 124 11.37 20.47 1.07
CA GLN A 124 12.57 21.20 0.65
C GLN A 124 13.03 20.76 -0.74
N ASP A 125 13.50 21.68 -1.55
CA ASP A 125 13.88 21.44 -2.96
C ASP A 125 14.92 20.33 -3.11
N TYR A 126 15.89 20.24 -2.19
CA TYR A 126 16.91 19.20 -2.26
C TYR A 126 16.32 17.81 -2.01
N VAL A 127 15.19 17.67 -1.30
CA VAL A 127 14.52 16.39 -1.08
C VAL A 127 13.94 15.86 -2.39
N ILE A 128 13.34 16.76 -3.19
CA ILE A 128 12.86 16.44 -4.53
C ILE A 128 14.04 16.13 -5.47
N ARG A 129 15.09 16.95 -5.47
CA ARG A 129 16.30 16.72 -6.29
C ARG A 129 16.95 15.38 -5.99
N ASN A 130 17.01 14.97 -4.72
CA ASN A 130 17.57 13.68 -4.30
C ASN A 130 16.73 12.48 -4.76
N ARG A 131 15.54 12.69 -5.33
CA ARG A 131 14.70 11.65 -5.94
C ARG A 131 14.86 11.55 -7.46
N MET A 132 15.57 12.49 -8.06
CA MET A 132 15.77 12.52 -9.50
C MET A 132 16.95 11.64 -9.92
N LEU A 133 16.81 11.00 -11.05
CA LEU A 133 17.85 10.18 -11.70
C LEU A 133 18.71 11.00 -12.66
N ILE A 134 18.35 12.26 -12.89
CA ILE A 134 19.04 13.21 -13.77
C ILE A 134 19.73 14.29 -12.95
N GLN A 135 20.85 14.76 -13.45
CA GLN A 135 21.64 15.83 -12.83
C GLN A 135 21.98 16.92 -13.86
N ARG A 136 22.41 18.06 -13.37
CA ARG A 136 22.95 19.13 -14.22
C ARG A 136 24.17 18.63 -14.97
N ASN A 137 24.28 18.99 -16.24
CA ASN A 137 25.30 18.59 -17.20
C ASN A 137 25.19 17.13 -17.70
N ASP A 138 24.18 16.37 -17.26
CA ASP A 138 23.86 15.07 -17.86
C ASP A 138 23.26 15.29 -19.26
N ARG A 139 23.34 14.26 -20.09
CA ARG A 139 22.56 14.19 -21.32
C ARG A 139 21.11 13.89 -20.97
N PHE A 140 20.19 14.60 -21.58
CA PHE A 140 18.77 14.37 -21.42
C PHE A 140 18.40 12.96 -21.87
N ASP A 141 17.78 12.22 -21.01
CA ASP A 141 17.35 10.84 -21.19
C ASP A 141 15.88 10.75 -20.79
N SER A 142 15.01 10.55 -21.74
CA SER A 142 13.57 10.53 -21.55
C SER A 142 13.09 9.45 -20.55
N LEU A 143 13.76 8.30 -20.52
CA LEU A 143 13.47 7.24 -19.56
C LEU A 143 13.80 7.68 -18.12
N LEU A 144 14.98 8.31 -17.92
CA LEU A 144 15.40 8.77 -16.60
C LEU A 144 14.53 9.93 -16.10
N VAL A 145 14.06 10.80 -17.00
CA VAL A 145 13.12 11.89 -16.65
C VAL A 145 11.77 11.32 -16.20
N LYS A 146 11.17 10.39 -16.96
CA LYS A 146 9.91 9.74 -16.59
C LYS A 146 10.03 8.94 -15.29
N GLU A 147 11.13 8.23 -15.11
CA GLU A 147 11.39 7.52 -13.86
C GLU A 147 11.59 8.47 -12.67
N SER A 148 12.22 9.62 -12.88
CA SER A 148 12.33 10.66 -11.85
C SER A 148 10.96 11.19 -11.44
N GLU A 149 10.09 11.46 -12.40
CA GLU A 149 8.71 11.89 -12.15
C GLU A 149 7.94 10.84 -11.34
N ARG A 150 8.00 9.57 -11.75
CA ARG A 150 7.37 8.46 -11.02
C ARG A 150 7.92 8.33 -9.60
N LEU A 151 9.24 8.41 -9.41
CA LEU A 151 9.88 8.32 -8.10
C LEU A 151 9.46 9.44 -7.14
N ILE A 152 9.28 10.65 -7.65
CA ILE A 152 8.76 11.79 -6.88
C ILE A 152 7.28 11.56 -6.57
N ARG A 153 6.45 11.19 -7.57
CA ARG A 153 5.00 10.92 -7.42
C ARG A 153 4.71 9.77 -6.44
N SER A 154 5.61 8.80 -6.33
CA SER A 154 5.47 7.67 -5.40
C SER A 154 5.65 8.04 -3.91
N GLN A 155 6.09 9.27 -3.60
CA GLN A 155 6.28 9.68 -2.21
C GLN A 155 4.95 9.97 -1.52
N SER A 156 4.82 9.52 -0.27
CA SER A 156 3.58 9.65 0.51
C SER A 156 3.20 11.07 0.90
N TYR A 157 4.10 12.01 0.72
CA TYR A 157 3.95 13.44 0.99
C TYR A 157 3.75 14.29 -0.27
N ILE A 158 3.82 13.69 -1.47
CA ILE A 158 3.59 14.35 -2.75
C ILE A 158 2.19 13.98 -3.27
N TYR A 159 1.43 15.00 -3.65
CA TYR A 159 0.12 14.82 -4.28
C TYR A 159 0.26 14.47 -5.75
N ASP A 160 1.04 15.27 -6.47
CA ASP A 160 1.31 15.10 -7.89
C ASP A 160 2.58 15.84 -8.29
N VAL A 161 3.14 15.52 -9.45
CA VAL A 161 4.35 16.12 -9.99
C VAL A 161 4.29 16.14 -11.51
N VAL A 162 4.84 17.20 -12.09
CA VAL A 162 5.05 17.32 -13.54
C VAL A 162 6.48 17.82 -13.77
N ILE A 163 7.16 17.17 -14.68
CA ILE A 163 8.49 17.58 -15.17
C ILE A 163 8.31 18.09 -16.59
N THR A 164 8.79 19.30 -16.86
CA THR A 164 8.78 19.91 -18.20
C THR A 164 10.20 20.25 -18.63
N ALA A 165 10.49 20.14 -19.92
CA ALA A 165 11.77 20.49 -20.49
C ALA A 165 11.59 21.62 -21.52
N VAL A 166 12.41 22.66 -21.42
CA VAL A 166 12.35 23.82 -22.32
C VAL A 166 13.72 24.01 -22.99
N PRO A 167 13.79 24.07 -24.33
CA PRO A 167 15.05 24.38 -25.02
C PRO A 167 15.53 25.77 -24.64
N THR A 168 16.84 25.94 -24.55
CA THR A 168 17.44 27.25 -24.20
C THR A 168 17.48 28.23 -25.36
N GLY A 169 17.12 27.80 -26.58
CA GLY A 169 17.04 28.56 -27.80
C GLY A 169 16.60 27.68 -28.98
N GLU A 170 16.22 28.26 -30.11
CA GLU A 170 15.61 27.55 -31.26
C GLU A 170 16.46 26.39 -31.81
N ASN A 171 17.79 26.45 -31.76
CA ASN A 171 18.70 25.38 -32.20
C ASN A 171 19.69 24.99 -31.10
N SER A 172 19.32 25.13 -29.84
CA SER A 172 20.22 24.85 -28.73
C SER A 172 20.36 23.35 -28.47
N ASP A 173 21.60 22.90 -28.23
CA ASP A 173 21.93 21.55 -27.75
C ASP A 173 21.68 21.38 -26.23
N SER A 174 21.06 22.36 -25.59
CA SER A 174 20.81 22.33 -24.17
C SER A 174 19.34 22.63 -23.83
N VAL A 175 18.91 22.07 -22.69
CA VAL A 175 17.55 22.20 -22.15
C VAL A 175 17.60 22.59 -20.68
N ASP A 176 16.62 23.37 -20.26
CA ASP A 176 16.31 23.60 -18.86
C ASP A 176 15.16 22.71 -18.43
N VAL A 177 15.31 22.04 -17.28
CA VAL A 177 14.31 21.14 -16.70
C VAL A 177 13.62 21.84 -15.55
N PHE A 178 12.29 21.88 -15.59
CA PHE A 178 11.45 22.44 -14.54
C PHE A 178 10.66 21.30 -13.89
N VAL A 179 10.81 21.17 -12.57
CA VAL A 179 10.09 20.17 -11.77
C VAL A 179 9.11 20.92 -10.89
N ARG A 180 7.83 20.67 -11.08
CA ARG A 180 6.77 21.26 -10.29
C ARG A 180 6.05 20.17 -9.51
N ALA A 181 6.25 20.14 -8.19
CA ALA A 181 5.65 19.17 -7.29
C ALA A 181 4.65 19.85 -6.35
N SER A 182 3.54 19.21 -6.07
CA SER A 182 2.55 19.66 -5.10
C SER A 182 2.59 18.78 -3.88
N ASP A 183 2.75 19.37 -2.69
CA ASP A 183 2.75 18.64 -1.44
C ASP A 183 1.35 18.15 -1.06
N LEU A 184 1.32 17.07 -0.28
CA LEU A 184 0.17 16.67 0.53
C LEU A 184 0.33 17.25 1.93
N TRP A 185 -0.78 17.48 2.60
CA TRP A 185 -0.75 17.70 4.05
C TRP A 185 -0.11 16.51 4.75
N SER A 186 0.90 16.77 5.60
CA SER A 186 1.76 15.71 6.12
C SER A 186 1.28 15.12 7.45
N ILE A 187 0.60 15.92 8.29
CA ILE A 187 0.19 15.53 9.64
C ILE A 187 -1.17 14.87 9.61
N VAL A 188 -1.23 13.58 9.95
CA VAL A 188 -2.45 12.77 9.95
C VAL A 188 -2.73 12.26 11.36
N PRO A 189 -3.71 12.84 12.08
CA PRO A 189 -4.24 12.24 13.30
C PRO A 189 -5.12 11.04 12.95
N ASP A 190 -5.07 10.02 13.78
CA ASP A 190 -5.86 8.80 13.69
C ASP A 190 -6.21 8.32 15.10
N GLY A 191 -7.24 7.52 15.25
CA GLY A 191 -7.63 7.00 16.57
C GLY A 191 -8.75 5.99 16.50
N ALA A 192 -8.82 5.16 17.54
CA ALA A 192 -9.88 4.19 17.71
C ALA A 192 -10.40 4.25 19.14
N PHE A 193 -11.71 4.09 19.27
CA PHE A 193 -12.41 4.06 20.55
C PHE A 193 -13.21 2.76 20.63
N SER A 194 -12.98 2.00 21.68
CA SER A 194 -13.76 0.81 22.02
C SER A 194 -14.30 0.90 23.44
N ASN A 195 -15.09 -0.09 23.83
CA ASN A 195 -15.56 -0.19 25.23
C ASN A 195 -14.42 -0.49 26.22
N GLU A 196 -13.28 -0.94 25.73
CA GLU A 196 -12.15 -1.41 26.54
C GLU A 196 -10.95 -0.47 26.50
N ALA A 197 -10.74 0.22 25.37
CA ALA A 197 -9.53 1.01 25.17
C ALA A 197 -9.76 2.23 24.27
N ILE A 198 -8.90 3.23 24.45
CA ILE A 198 -8.69 4.34 23.51
C ILE A 198 -7.31 4.21 22.91
N THR A 199 -7.23 4.40 21.60
CA THR A 199 -5.98 4.51 20.87
C THR A 199 -5.92 5.86 20.19
N LEU A 200 -4.81 6.57 20.37
CA LEU A 200 -4.51 7.83 19.70
C LEU A 200 -3.23 7.64 18.89
N LYS A 201 -3.24 8.06 17.63
CA LYS A 201 -2.10 7.98 16.73
C LYS A 201 -1.89 9.29 16.00
N LEU A 202 -0.64 9.71 15.89
CA LEU A 202 -0.23 10.85 15.09
C LEU A 202 0.86 10.41 14.13
N THR A 203 0.70 10.76 12.86
CA THR A 203 1.70 10.50 11.83
C THR A 203 2.02 11.79 11.11
N ASP A 204 3.28 12.19 11.07
CA ASP A 204 3.78 13.19 10.15
C ASP A 204 4.57 12.50 9.03
N LYS A 205 4.11 12.63 7.78
CA LYS A 205 4.70 11.98 6.60
C LYS A 205 5.83 12.79 5.97
N ASN A 206 6.04 14.02 6.42
CA ASN A 206 7.03 14.96 5.88
C ASN A 206 7.66 15.81 6.98
N LEU A 207 8.13 15.19 8.03
CA LEU A 207 8.65 15.85 9.22
C LEU A 207 9.68 16.92 8.85
N GLY A 208 9.35 18.17 9.16
CA GLY A 208 10.22 19.32 8.88
C GLY A 208 10.49 19.58 7.39
N GLY A 209 9.67 19.08 6.47
CA GLY A 209 9.89 19.21 5.02
C GLY A 209 11.01 18.31 4.47
N LEU A 210 11.51 17.37 5.27
CA LEU A 210 12.64 16.49 4.93
C LEU A 210 12.21 15.23 4.18
N GLY A 211 10.92 15.00 3.95
CA GLY A 211 10.37 13.77 3.39
C GLY A 211 10.48 12.58 4.36
N HIS A 212 10.78 12.80 5.63
CA HIS A 212 10.85 11.76 6.65
C HIS A 212 9.49 11.53 7.28
N THR A 213 9.20 10.29 7.65
CA THR A 213 7.96 9.96 8.35
C THR A 213 8.24 9.66 9.82
N PHE A 214 7.50 10.30 10.69
CA PHE A 214 7.41 9.94 12.11
C PHE A 214 5.99 9.50 12.43
N SER A 215 5.82 8.39 13.13
CA SER A 215 4.51 7.93 13.58
C SER A 215 4.61 7.45 15.02
N GLY A 216 3.68 7.91 15.85
CA GLY A 216 3.52 7.48 17.23
C GLY A 216 2.08 7.10 17.50
N SER A 217 1.84 5.99 18.21
CA SER A 217 0.53 5.53 18.66
C SER A 217 0.60 5.15 20.12
N TYR A 218 -0.34 5.63 20.90
CA TYR A 218 -0.51 5.29 22.31
C TYR A 218 -1.90 4.72 22.53
N MET A 219 -1.99 3.60 23.24
CA MET A 219 -3.24 2.97 23.63
C MET A 219 -3.30 2.87 25.14
N GLN A 220 -4.46 3.22 25.68
CA GLN A 220 -4.80 3.03 27.09
C GLN A 220 -5.99 2.08 27.20
N ASN A 221 -5.82 0.96 27.88
CA ASN A 221 -6.90 0.04 28.20
C ASN A 221 -7.51 0.44 29.57
N TYR A 222 -8.83 0.65 29.60
CA TYR A 222 -9.54 1.08 30.81
C TYR A 222 -9.87 -0.08 31.76
N MET A 223 -9.95 -1.31 31.21
CA MET A 223 -10.37 -2.48 31.97
C MET A 223 -9.27 -3.01 32.89
N ASN A 224 -8.01 -2.94 32.42
CA ASN A 224 -6.85 -3.48 33.15
C ASN A 224 -5.78 -2.43 33.45
N ALA A 225 -6.03 -1.15 33.13
CA ALA A 225 -5.10 -0.03 33.25
C ALA A 225 -3.76 -0.21 32.50
N ASN A 226 -3.65 -1.21 31.62
CA ASN A 226 -2.48 -1.44 30.82
C ASN A 226 -2.42 -0.47 29.63
N ASN A 227 -1.21 -0.24 29.16
CA ASN A 227 -0.96 0.63 28.03
C ASN A 227 -0.08 -0.07 26.99
N ALA A 228 -0.20 0.40 25.76
CA ALA A 228 0.64 0.00 24.66
C ALA A 228 1.18 1.24 23.91
N PHE A 229 2.37 1.11 23.35
CA PHE A 229 2.99 2.15 22.54
C PHE A 229 3.58 1.55 21.27
N THR A 230 3.38 2.23 20.14
CA THR A 230 4.05 1.89 18.89
C THR A 230 4.58 3.16 18.27
N GLY A 231 5.85 3.16 17.88
CA GLY A 231 6.45 4.29 17.20
C GLY A 231 7.45 3.86 16.14
N TYR A 232 7.55 4.63 15.06
CA TYR A 232 8.62 4.47 14.09
C TYR A 232 9.05 5.80 13.49
N TYR A 233 10.31 5.82 13.09
CA TYR A 233 10.90 6.88 12.28
C TYR A 233 11.44 6.29 10.99
N PHE A 234 11.04 6.87 9.86
CA PHE A 234 11.40 6.37 8.54
C PHE A 234 12.00 7.47 7.70
N VAL A 235 13.20 7.22 7.21
CA VAL A 235 13.91 8.05 6.24
C VAL A 235 13.89 7.31 4.90
N PRO A 236 13.13 7.77 3.90
CA PRO A 236 12.97 7.02 2.66
C PRO A 236 14.16 7.11 1.70
N ASN A 237 15.07 8.07 1.91
CA ASN A 237 16.26 8.25 1.08
C ASN A 237 17.32 9.02 1.86
N ILE A 238 18.41 8.37 2.21
CA ILE A 238 19.54 9.00 2.87
C ILE A 238 20.38 9.68 1.78
N ARG A 239 20.28 11.00 1.69
CA ARG A 239 20.94 11.83 0.69
C ARG A 239 20.76 11.27 -0.72
N ASN A 240 21.11 11.25 -1.70
CA ASN A 240 20.82 10.67 -3.04
C ASN A 240 21.25 9.19 -3.18
N SER A 241 21.25 8.41 -2.12
CA SER A 241 21.70 7.00 -2.16
C SER A 241 20.59 6.00 -2.48
N TYR A 242 19.32 6.43 -2.35
CA TYR A 242 18.12 5.58 -2.37
C TYR A 242 18.12 4.50 -1.26
N ILE A 243 18.97 4.66 -0.25
CA ILE A 243 18.94 3.84 0.95
C ILE A 243 17.88 4.42 1.88
N SER A 244 16.92 3.61 2.27
CA SER A 244 15.97 3.94 3.32
C SER A 244 16.46 3.47 4.68
N MET A 245 16.03 4.13 5.73
CA MET A 245 16.26 3.72 7.13
C MET A 245 14.92 3.68 7.86
N ARG A 246 14.67 2.63 8.62
CA ARG A 246 13.54 2.53 9.54
C ARG A 246 14.02 2.15 10.93
N LEU A 247 13.69 2.98 11.90
CA LEU A 247 13.80 2.68 13.33
C LEU A 247 12.39 2.46 13.86
N ALA A 248 12.14 1.34 14.54
CA ALA A 248 10.82 0.99 15.06
C ALA A 248 10.91 0.45 16.48
N TYR A 249 9.92 0.80 17.27
CA TYR A 249 9.68 0.27 18.61
C TYR A 249 8.20 0.07 18.84
N SER A 250 7.82 -1.09 19.35
CA SER A 250 6.44 -1.41 19.73
C SER A 250 6.46 -2.18 21.04
N ILE A 251 5.57 -1.84 21.95
CA ILE A 251 5.30 -2.59 23.18
C ILE A 251 3.77 -2.66 23.37
N ASP A 252 3.25 -3.87 23.58
CA ASP A 252 1.83 -4.10 23.80
C ASP A 252 1.44 -4.11 25.29
N GLU A 253 0.17 -4.30 25.56
CA GLU A 253 -0.40 -4.38 26.91
C GLU A 253 0.20 -5.50 27.78
N ASN A 254 0.65 -6.59 27.15
CA ASN A 254 1.26 -7.74 27.81
C ASN A 254 2.78 -7.61 27.95
N LYS A 255 3.33 -6.41 27.66
CA LYS A 255 4.75 -6.11 27.65
C LYS A 255 5.55 -6.94 26.63
N ASN A 256 4.88 -7.45 25.60
CA ASN A 256 5.57 -7.92 24.41
C ASN A 256 6.14 -6.74 23.67
N PHE A 257 7.36 -6.87 23.16
CA PHE A 257 7.97 -5.78 22.44
C PHE A 257 8.66 -6.25 21.15
N ILE A 258 8.70 -5.37 20.19
CA ILE A 258 9.51 -5.48 18.99
C ILE A 258 10.28 -4.17 18.84
N LYS A 259 11.61 -4.26 18.74
CA LYS A 259 12.46 -3.12 18.44
C LYS A 259 13.45 -3.48 17.35
N GLY A 260 13.65 -2.58 16.40
CA GLY A 260 14.49 -2.90 15.26
C GLY A 260 14.96 -1.68 14.48
N LEU A 261 16.04 -1.91 13.76
CA LEU A 261 16.64 -0.98 12.82
C LEU A 261 16.82 -1.70 11.48
N ASN A 262 16.37 -1.07 10.40
CA ASN A 262 16.50 -1.57 9.04
C ASN A 262 17.07 -0.48 8.13
N PHE A 263 18.11 -0.82 7.37
CA PHE A 263 18.59 -0.07 6.23
C PHE A 263 18.35 -0.90 4.98
N GLU A 264 17.75 -0.33 3.97
CA GLU A 264 17.40 -1.05 2.76
C GLU A 264 17.47 -0.16 1.51
N ARG A 265 18.10 -0.68 0.48
CA ARG A 265 18.03 -0.14 -0.86
C ARG A 265 17.40 -1.17 -1.77
N SER A 266 16.15 -0.95 -2.15
CA SER A 266 15.46 -1.80 -3.12
C SER A 266 15.91 -1.50 -4.56
N PHE A 267 15.50 -2.32 -5.51
CA PHE A 267 15.53 -1.94 -6.93
C PHE A 267 14.43 -0.89 -7.20
N PHE A 268 14.63 0.33 -6.71
CA PHE A 268 13.67 1.44 -6.73
C PHE A 268 13.26 1.87 -8.14
N SER A 269 14.10 1.58 -9.14
CA SER A 269 13.88 1.86 -10.56
C SER A 269 14.32 0.68 -11.42
N PRO A 270 13.70 0.48 -12.61
CA PRO A 270 14.14 -0.53 -13.58
C PRO A 270 15.60 -0.39 -14.01
N VAL A 271 16.17 0.81 -13.90
CA VAL A 271 17.59 1.06 -14.25
C VAL A 271 18.57 0.85 -13.10
N ALA A 272 18.09 0.59 -11.89
CA ALA A 272 18.96 0.34 -10.72
C ALA A 272 19.85 -0.89 -10.93
N ARG A 273 21.14 -0.78 -10.55
CA ARG A 273 22.15 -1.82 -10.78
C ARG A 273 22.47 -2.68 -9.58
N TRP A 274 22.10 -2.24 -8.37
CA TRP A 274 22.30 -2.99 -7.14
C TRP A 274 21.20 -2.69 -6.12
N ALA A 275 20.98 -3.63 -5.24
CA ALA A 275 20.08 -3.54 -4.11
C ALA A 275 20.70 -4.25 -2.91
N GLY A 276 20.22 -4.00 -1.70
CA GLY A 276 20.71 -4.68 -0.52
C GLY A 276 20.08 -4.12 0.76
N GLY A 277 20.30 -4.81 1.87
CA GLY A 277 19.75 -4.38 3.14
C GLY A 277 20.39 -5.07 4.33
N VAL A 278 20.30 -4.38 5.47
CA VAL A 278 20.72 -4.86 6.79
C VAL A 278 19.59 -4.55 7.75
N ALA A 279 19.05 -5.59 8.39
CA ALA A 279 18.04 -5.43 9.42
C ALA A 279 18.46 -6.19 10.68
N VAL A 280 18.31 -5.53 11.83
CA VAL A 280 18.51 -6.12 13.15
C VAL A 280 17.31 -5.82 14.01
N SER A 281 16.78 -6.83 14.69
CA SER A 281 15.65 -6.66 15.59
C SER A 281 15.73 -7.60 16.78
N GLN A 282 15.08 -7.20 17.85
CA GLN A 282 14.82 -8.03 19.02
C GLN A 282 13.34 -8.03 19.28
N GLN A 283 12.78 -9.19 19.50
CA GLN A 283 11.37 -9.37 19.85
C GLN A 283 11.22 -10.23 21.11
N LYS A 284 10.25 -9.84 21.93
CA LYS A 284 9.73 -10.65 23.04
C LYS A 284 8.25 -10.83 22.80
N LEU A 285 7.81 -12.09 22.71
CA LEU A 285 6.43 -12.46 22.45
C LEU A 285 5.95 -13.41 23.52
N THR A 286 4.75 -13.19 24.01
CA THR A 286 4.04 -14.09 24.93
C THR A 286 2.78 -14.56 24.23
N GLY A 287 2.69 -15.85 23.98
CA GLY A 287 1.51 -16.53 23.47
C GLY A 287 0.90 -17.42 24.54
N TRP A 288 -0.29 -17.92 24.25
CA TRP A 288 -0.99 -18.85 25.12
C TRP A 288 -1.54 -19.99 24.25
N ILE A 289 -1.39 -21.21 24.74
CA ILE A 289 -2.10 -22.38 24.20
C ILE A 289 -2.85 -23.06 25.35
N TYR A 290 -3.94 -23.74 24.99
CA TYR A 290 -4.67 -24.56 25.93
C TYR A 290 -4.29 -26.02 25.72
N LYS A 291 -3.85 -26.69 26.78
CA LYS A 291 -3.65 -28.13 26.79
C LYS A 291 -4.92 -28.77 27.33
N ASN A 292 -5.53 -29.70 26.57
CA ASN A 292 -6.78 -30.38 26.92
C ASN A 292 -7.93 -29.39 27.27
N ASP A 293 -8.03 -28.26 26.54
CA ASP A 293 -9.05 -27.23 26.69
C ASP A 293 -9.14 -26.56 28.09
N THR A 294 -8.29 -26.92 29.04
CA THR A 294 -8.36 -26.46 30.42
C THR A 294 -7.08 -25.83 30.95
N ILE A 295 -5.91 -26.28 30.51
CA ILE A 295 -4.63 -25.78 31.02
C ILE A 295 -4.07 -24.73 30.07
N ARG A 296 -3.98 -23.49 30.54
CA ARG A 296 -3.36 -22.37 29.82
C ARG A 296 -1.86 -22.42 29.99
N LEU A 297 -1.14 -22.73 28.90
CA LEU A 297 0.32 -22.74 28.88
C LEU A 297 0.86 -21.42 28.36
N ASN A 298 1.86 -20.87 29.03
CA ASN A 298 2.55 -19.64 28.64
C ASN A 298 3.68 -19.94 27.67
N LEU A 299 3.63 -19.37 26.46
CA LEU A 299 4.64 -19.51 25.43
C LEU A 299 5.49 -18.23 25.32
N GLN A 300 6.19 -17.88 26.39
CA GLN A 300 7.10 -16.73 26.35
C GLN A 300 8.34 -17.06 25.55
N SER A 301 8.66 -16.20 24.58
CA SER A 301 9.88 -16.30 23.80
C SER A 301 10.54 -14.93 23.63
N LYS A 302 11.87 -14.93 23.52
CA LYS A 302 12.65 -13.75 23.18
C LYS A 302 13.71 -14.11 22.16
N ALA A 303 13.78 -13.37 21.07
CA ALA A 303 14.71 -13.67 19.99
C ALA A 303 15.37 -12.40 19.44
N ASN A 304 16.64 -12.56 19.03
CA ASN A 304 17.34 -11.62 18.16
C ASN A 304 17.25 -12.12 16.72
N ILE A 305 16.92 -11.23 15.81
CA ILE A 305 16.83 -11.50 14.38
C ILE A 305 17.79 -10.59 13.64
N GLN A 306 18.58 -11.18 12.76
CA GLN A 306 19.51 -10.48 11.88
C GLN A 306 19.26 -10.93 10.44
N ASP A 307 19.27 -9.98 9.52
CA ASP A 307 18.93 -10.20 8.12
C ASP A 307 19.81 -9.33 7.23
N TYR A 308 20.67 -9.96 6.47
CA TYR A 308 21.64 -9.32 5.59
C TYR A 308 21.44 -9.83 4.17
N TRP A 309 21.31 -8.92 3.22
CA TRP A 309 21.18 -9.32 1.83
C TRP A 309 21.78 -8.31 0.87
N ALA A 310 22.19 -8.80 -0.29
CA ALA A 310 22.68 -7.97 -1.38
C ALA A 310 22.28 -8.57 -2.73
N ALA A 311 22.13 -7.72 -3.73
CA ALA A 311 21.82 -8.12 -5.11
C ALA A 311 22.51 -7.20 -6.10
N ALA A 312 22.95 -7.79 -7.23
CA ALA A 312 23.50 -7.08 -8.38
C ALA A 312 22.66 -7.38 -9.62
N ALA A 313 22.53 -6.37 -10.49
CA ALA A 313 21.71 -6.44 -11.68
C ALA A 313 22.51 -5.98 -12.91
N TRP A 314 22.51 -6.79 -13.95
CA TRP A 314 23.16 -6.53 -15.22
C TRP A 314 22.13 -6.44 -16.34
N GLN A 315 22.29 -5.49 -17.24
CA GLN A 315 21.45 -5.39 -18.42
C GLN A 315 21.72 -6.58 -19.34
N VAL A 316 20.64 -7.24 -19.78
CA VAL A 316 20.73 -8.46 -20.63
C VAL A 316 20.98 -8.09 -22.10
N PHE A 317 20.27 -7.08 -22.59
CA PHE A 317 20.33 -6.66 -23.99
C PHE A 317 21.16 -5.38 -24.14
N ARG A 318 21.99 -5.30 -25.16
CA ARG A 318 22.85 -4.12 -25.43
C ARG A 318 22.13 -2.96 -26.12
N GLY A 319 20.85 -3.12 -26.45
CA GLY A 319 20.04 -2.09 -27.11
C GLY A 319 19.73 -0.88 -26.21
N GLY A 320 19.33 0.22 -26.86
CA GLY A 320 18.95 1.48 -26.20
C GLY A 320 17.45 1.62 -25.93
N SER A 321 16.63 0.66 -26.37
CA SER A 321 15.17 0.74 -26.13
C SER A 321 14.84 0.66 -24.64
N VAL A 322 13.69 1.20 -24.25
CA VAL A 322 13.19 1.13 -22.85
C VAL A 322 13.16 -0.33 -22.38
N THR A 323 12.77 -1.27 -23.25
CA THR A 323 12.73 -2.71 -22.91
C THR A 323 14.12 -3.26 -22.66
N ASP A 324 15.10 -2.95 -23.53
CA ASP A 324 16.47 -3.44 -23.37
C ASP A 324 17.09 -2.92 -22.08
N ARG A 325 16.89 -1.64 -21.78
CA ARG A 325 17.43 -0.98 -20.59
C ARG A 325 16.76 -1.43 -19.30
N SER A 326 15.50 -1.85 -19.34
CA SER A 326 14.73 -2.31 -18.19
C SER A 326 14.83 -3.82 -17.93
N THR A 327 15.38 -4.59 -18.88
CA THR A 327 15.55 -6.04 -18.73
C THR A 327 16.89 -6.36 -18.09
N LYS A 328 16.85 -6.96 -16.90
CA LYS A 328 18.00 -7.24 -16.05
C LYS A 328 18.10 -8.72 -15.69
N LEU A 329 19.33 -9.23 -15.70
CA LEU A 329 19.72 -10.44 -14.99
C LEU A 329 20.12 -10.03 -13.59
N ILE A 330 19.58 -10.70 -12.56
CA ILE A 330 19.76 -10.35 -11.16
C ILE A 330 20.31 -11.56 -10.42
N LEU A 331 21.40 -11.37 -9.70
CA LEU A 331 21.95 -12.33 -8.74
C LEU A 331 21.83 -11.73 -7.34
N SER A 332 21.36 -12.49 -6.39
CA SER A 332 21.16 -12.04 -5.01
C SER A 332 21.59 -13.09 -3.99
N GLY A 333 21.97 -12.64 -2.82
CA GLY A 333 22.31 -13.48 -1.68
C GLY A 333 21.75 -12.91 -0.38
N ARG A 334 21.41 -13.78 0.58
CA ARG A 334 20.87 -13.42 1.88
C ARG A 334 21.36 -14.36 2.97
N ILE A 335 21.66 -13.78 4.13
CA ILE A 335 21.91 -14.49 5.38
C ILE A 335 20.86 -14.03 6.37
N TYR A 336 20.06 -14.96 6.85
CA TYR A 336 19.01 -14.70 7.84
C TYR A 336 19.27 -15.54 9.08
N THR A 337 19.32 -14.91 10.25
CA THR A 337 19.65 -15.57 11.52
C THR A 337 18.59 -15.23 12.56
N VAL A 338 18.07 -16.25 13.23
CA VAL A 338 17.22 -16.13 14.41
C VAL A 338 17.93 -16.79 15.58
N ARG A 339 18.19 -16.04 16.64
CA ARG A 339 18.77 -16.55 17.88
C ARG A 339 17.79 -16.36 19.03
N TYR A 340 17.24 -17.45 19.51
CA TYR A 340 16.40 -17.43 20.70
C TYR A 340 17.24 -17.26 21.97
N LEU A 341 16.88 -16.26 22.77
CA LEU A 341 17.47 -15.95 24.09
C LEU A 341 16.64 -16.56 25.21
N GLU A 342 15.32 -16.59 25.04
CA GLU A 342 14.36 -17.18 25.97
C GLU A 342 13.41 -18.06 25.13
N LYS A 343 13.10 -19.24 25.63
CA LYS A 343 12.21 -20.22 25.00
C LYS A 343 11.12 -20.63 25.97
N PRO A 344 9.93 -21.05 25.52
CA PRO A 344 8.93 -21.63 26.39
C PRO A 344 9.47 -22.84 27.15
N ILE A 345 9.27 -22.86 28.46
CA ILE A 345 9.80 -23.90 29.34
C ILE A 345 8.80 -25.07 29.48
N GLU A 346 7.53 -24.79 29.32
CA GLU A 346 6.44 -25.72 29.69
C GLU A 346 6.12 -26.78 28.64
N GLN A 347 6.73 -26.71 27.44
CA GLN A 347 6.54 -27.74 26.38
C GLN A 347 7.83 -28.03 25.62
N PRO A 348 8.08 -29.31 25.27
CA PRO A 348 9.12 -29.61 24.33
C PRO A 348 8.79 -28.97 22.96
N ASP A 349 9.75 -28.32 22.36
CA ASP A 349 9.65 -27.72 21.01
C ASP A 349 9.67 -28.82 19.93
N LEU A 350 8.63 -29.67 19.93
CA LEU A 350 8.50 -30.82 19.03
C LEU A 350 8.52 -30.45 17.55
N MET A 351 8.31 -29.16 17.25
CA MET A 351 8.16 -28.64 15.91
C MET A 351 9.31 -27.67 15.53
N ASP A 352 10.29 -27.57 16.39
CA ASP A 352 11.45 -26.68 16.20
C ASP A 352 11.10 -25.19 15.98
N TYR A 353 9.94 -24.72 16.47
CA TYR A 353 9.53 -23.31 16.31
C TYR A 353 10.47 -22.35 17.03
N TYR A 354 10.91 -22.72 18.24
CA TYR A 354 11.78 -21.89 19.09
C TYR A 354 13.25 -22.28 18.99
N THR A 355 13.62 -22.97 17.93
CA THR A 355 15.01 -23.35 17.67
C THR A 355 15.71 -22.23 16.90
N SER A 356 16.90 -21.88 17.36
CA SER A 356 17.75 -20.92 16.65
C SER A 356 18.14 -21.47 15.29
N GLU A 357 18.16 -20.58 14.30
CA GLU A 357 18.41 -20.98 12.91
C GLU A 357 19.29 -19.99 12.16
N GLN A 358 20.00 -20.50 11.17
CA GLN A 358 20.69 -19.70 10.16
C GLN A 358 20.24 -20.16 8.78
N PHE A 359 19.86 -19.23 7.94
CA PHE A 359 19.39 -19.52 6.60
C PHE A 359 20.19 -18.74 5.56
N TYR A 360 20.86 -19.48 4.70
CA TYR A 360 21.60 -18.96 3.56
C TYR A 360 20.77 -19.14 2.31
N LEU A 361 20.52 -18.04 1.60
CA LEU A 361 19.69 -18.04 0.39
C LEU A 361 20.47 -17.37 -0.75
N SER A 362 20.39 -17.95 -1.94
CA SER A 362 20.88 -17.36 -3.19
C SER A 362 19.74 -17.32 -4.19
N GLY A 363 19.59 -16.23 -4.90
CA GLY A 363 18.57 -16.03 -5.92
C GLY A 363 19.18 -15.61 -7.25
N LEU A 364 18.67 -16.21 -8.33
CA LEU A 364 19.00 -15.84 -9.71
C LEU A 364 17.71 -15.60 -10.48
N GLY A 365 17.67 -14.56 -11.31
CA GLY A 365 16.50 -14.38 -12.15
C GLY A 365 16.61 -13.25 -13.15
N ILE A 366 15.60 -13.17 -14.01
CA ILE A 366 15.46 -12.13 -15.04
C ILE A 366 14.20 -11.33 -14.72
N SER A 367 14.33 -10.02 -14.75
CA SER A 367 13.24 -9.08 -14.54
C SER A 367 13.22 -8.04 -15.67
N SER A 368 12.07 -7.83 -16.27
CA SER A 368 11.80 -6.71 -17.18
C SER A 368 10.60 -5.97 -16.63
N ARG A 369 10.82 -4.75 -16.14
CA ARG A 369 9.78 -3.95 -15.48
C ARG A 369 9.65 -2.58 -16.09
N LYS A 370 8.42 -2.17 -16.31
CA LYS A 370 8.03 -0.83 -16.77
C LYS A 370 6.79 -0.39 -15.99
N TYR A 371 6.37 0.85 -16.20
CA TYR A 371 5.14 1.37 -15.61
C TYR A 371 4.27 1.96 -16.72
N ALA A 372 2.98 1.72 -16.62
CA ALA A 372 1.94 2.33 -17.44
C ALA A 372 1.13 3.28 -16.58
N GLU A 373 1.00 4.51 -17.03
CA GLU A 373 0.19 5.51 -16.36
C GLU A 373 -1.28 5.23 -16.62
N GLN A 374 -2.06 5.17 -15.56
CA GLN A 374 -3.50 4.94 -15.57
C GLN A 374 -4.18 5.93 -14.64
N SER A 375 -5.50 5.98 -14.69
CA SER A 375 -6.32 6.74 -13.75
C SER A 375 -7.58 5.95 -13.38
N TYR A 376 -8.23 6.31 -12.28
CA TYR A 376 -9.44 5.63 -11.83
C TYR A 376 -9.23 4.13 -11.57
N ILE A 377 -8.15 3.74 -10.89
CA ILE A 377 -7.98 2.39 -10.35
C ILE A 377 -8.41 2.39 -8.88
N PHE A 378 -7.74 3.19 -8.05
CA PHE A 378 -8.06 3.40 -6.64
C PHE A 378 -8.28 4.88 -6.30
N ARG A 379 -7.91 5.78 -7.21
CA ARG A 379 -7.99 7.23 -7.03
C ARG A 379 -8.94 7.85 -8.07
N PHE A 380 -9.49 9.02 -7.76
CA PHE A 380 -10.42 9.74 -8.63
C PHE A 380 -9.64 10.66 -9.58
N GLY A 381 -9.23 10.14 -10.75
CA GLY A 381 -8.67 10.95 -11.84
C GLY A 381 -7.22 11.42 -11.69
N THR A 382 -6.51 11.02 -10.63
CA THR A 382 -5.05 11.24 -10.51
C THR A 382 -4.29 10.12 -11.22
N THR A 383 -3.07 10.40 -11.64
CA THR A 383 -2.18 9.41 -12.26
C THR A 383 -1.80 8.32 -11.27
N GLU A 384 -1.91 7.08 -11.70
CA GLU A 384 -1.55 5.86 -10.98
C GLU A 384 -0.60 5.03 -11.86
N ASP A 385 0.61 4.77 -11.36
CA ASP A 385 1.64 4.02 -12.09
C ASP A 385 1.42 2.52 -11.88
N VAL A 386 0.92 1.83 -12.90
CA VAL A 386 0.68 0.38 -12.87
C VAL A 386 1.91 -0.36 -13.37
N PRO A 387 2.50 -1.27 -12.59
CA PRO A 387 3.63 -2.06 -13.07
C PRO A 387 3.20 -3.03 -14.17
N ILE A 388 4.02 -3.12 -15.22
CA ILE A 388 3.92 -4.07 -16.33
C ILE A 388 5.28 -4.72 -16.57
N GLY A 389 5.26 -5.99 -16.94
CA GLY A 389 6.52 -6.68 -17.19
C GLY A 389 6.47 -8.18 -17.03
N ILE A 390 7.64 -8.75 -16.83
CA ILE A 390 7.84 -10.19 -16.65
C ILE A 390 9.00 -10.46 -15.71
N THR A 391 8.85 -11.46 -14.85
CA THR A 391 9.93 -11.98 -14.02
C THR A 391 9.97 -13.51 -14.06
N TYR A 392 11.19 -14.03 -14.02
CA TYR A 392 11.50 -15.42 -13.73
C TYR A 392 12.59 -15.46 -12.69
N GLY A 393 12.36 -16.12 -11.57
CA GLY A 393 13.33 -16.22 -10.49
C GLY A 393 13.42 -17.63 -9.92
N VAL A 394 14.63 -18.02 -9.55
CA VAL A 394 14.93 -19.25 -8.81
C VAL A 394 15.67 -18.87 -7.54
N VAL A 395 15.30 -19.48 -6.43
CA VAL A 395 15.95 -19.31 -5.13
C VAL A 395 16.40 -20.69 -4.65
N VAL A 396 17.64 -20.78 -4.22
CA VAL A 396 18.21 -21.95 -3.57
C VAL A 396 18.68 -21.55 -2.19
N GLY A 397 18.45 -22.38 -1.19
CA GLY A 397 18.87 -22.08 0.17
C GLY A 397 19.26 -23.29 0.97
N TYR A 398 20.02 -23.06 2.05
CA TYR A 398 20.36 -24.04 3.04
C TYR A 398 20.08 -23.50 4.43
N GLN A 399 19.22 -24.17 5.15
CA GLN A 399 18.78 -23.83 6.50
C GLN A 399 19.47 -24.74 7.50
N LEU A 400 20.25 -24.15 8.40
CA LEU A 400 20.83 -24.78 9.58
C LEU A 400 19.86 -24.63 10.74
N LYS A 401 19.36 -25.76 11.21
CA LYS A 401 18.42 -25.89 12.33
C LYS A 401 18.67 -27.25 13.01
N ASN A 402 17.84 -27.72 13.93
CA ASN A 402 17.97 -29.09 14.49
C ASN A 402 18.01 -30.17 13.40
N SER A 403 17.25 -29.96 12.33
CA SER A 403 17.29 -30.79 11.13
C SER A 403 17.60 -29.88 9.95
N ASP A 404 18.81 -29.99 9.42
CA ASP A 404 19.25 -29.21 8.28
C ASP A 404 18.48 -29.57 7.04
N ARG A 405 18.17 -28.56 6.21
CA ARG A 405 17.39 -28.78 5.00
C ARG A 405 17.74 -27.81 3.88
N TRP A 406 17.64 -28.29 2.65
CA TRP A 406 17.74 -27.49 1.44
C TRP A 406 16.38 -26.87 1.13
N TYR A 407 16.41 -25.68 0.55
CA TYR A 407 15.24 -25.00 0.01
C TYR A 407 15.42 -24.75 -1.49
N TRP A 408 14.34 -24.96 -2.24
CA TRP A 408 14.22 -24.61 -3.65
C TRP A 408 12.95 -23.81 -3.85
N GLY A 409 13.09 -22.67 -4.53
CA GLY A 409 11.97 -21.80 -4.86
C GLY A 409 12.02 -21.39 -6.32
N PHE A 410 10.85 -21.26 -6.92
CA PHE A 410 10.64 -20.72 -8.26
C PHE A 410 9.53 -19.69 -8.20
N ASN A 411 9.69 -18.55 -8.87
CA ASN A 411 8.65 -17.55 -9.06
C ASN A 411 8.60 -17.08 -10.51
N HIS A 412 7.40 -16.89 -11.00
CA HIS A 412 7.11 -16.31 -12.30
C HIS A 412 5.97 -15.31 -12.13
N SER A 413 6.17 -14.11 -12.65
CA SER A 413 5.11 -13.10 -12.74
C SER A 413 5.13 -12.49 -14.13
N TRP A 414 3.95 -12.24 -14.65
CA TRP A 414 3.77 -11.57 -15.92
C TRP A 414 2.55 -10.67 -15.87
N GLY A 415 2.60 -9.49 -16.51
CA GLY A 415 1.47 -8.59 -16.59
C GLY A 415 1.63 -7.53 -17.68
N ASN A 416 0.52 -7.25 -18.37
CA ASN A 416 0.48 -6.27 -19.44
C ASN A 416 -0.94 -5.75 -19.67
N PHE A 417 -1.05 -4.66 -20.43
CA PHE A 417 -2.31 -4.11 -20.90
C PHE A 417 -2.69 -4.68 -22.27
N PHE A 418 -3.97 -4.96 -22.41
CA PHE A 418 -4.63 -5.40 -23.63
C PHE A 418 -5.85 -4.50 -23.92
N LYS A 419 -6.51 -4.75 -25.06
CA LYS A 419 -7.73 -4.02 -25.42
C LYS A 419 -8.84 -4.12 -24.36
N LEU A 420 -8.90 -5.24 -23.62
CA LEU A 420 -9.91 -5.48 -22.58
C LEU A 420 -9.49 -4.98 -21.18
N GLY A 421 -8.28 -4.47 -21.03
CA GLY A 421 -7.75 -4.00 -19.74
C GLY A 421 -6.40 -4.60 -19.39
N TYR A 422 -6.09 -4.62 -18.10
CA TYR A 422 -4.88 -5.22 -17.55
C TYR A 422 -5.09 -6.69 -17.20
N PHE A 423 -4.12 -7.52 -17.52
CA PHE A 423 -4.07 -8.92 -17.11
C PHE A 423 -2.69 -9.24 -16.56
N GLY A 424 -2.63 -9.78 -15.36
CA GLY A 424 -1.41 -10.20 -14.69
C GLY A 424 -1.55 -11.58 -14.06
N THR A 425 -0.45 -12.35 -14.05
CA THR A 425 -0.35 -13.67 -13.45
C THR A 425 0.85 -13.72 -12.51
N ASN A 426 0.71 -14.49 -11.42
CA ASN A 426 1.81 -14.83 -10.53
C ASN A 426 1.76 -16.31 -10.20
N ILE A 427 2.89 -17.01 -10.33
CA ILE A 427 3.04 -18.43 -9.99
C ILE A 427 4.28 -18.56 -9.13
N GLU A 428 4.15 -19.18 -7.98
CA GLU A 428 5.22 -19.41 -7.02
C GLU A 428 5.21 -20.87 -6.57
N TYR A 429 6.37 -21.47 -6.57
CA TYR A 429 6.58 -22.82 -6.05
C TYR A 429 7.78 -22.83 -5.11
N GLY A 430 7.63 -23.39 -3.91
CA GLY A 430 8.71 -23.55 -2.94
C GLY A 430 8.67 -24.90 -2.27
N THR A 431 9.84 -25.47 -1.98
CA THR A 431 9.93 -26.78 -1.31
C THR A 431 11.17 -26.88 -0.45
N PHE A 432 11.01 -27.52 0.72
CA PHE A 432 12.12 -27.94 1.58
C PHE A 432 12.38 -29.44 1.40
N ILE A 433 13.67 -29.80 1.36
CA ILE A 433 14.15 -31.18 1.22
C ILE A 433 15.13 -31.43 2.36
N ASN A 434 14.90 -32.46 3.15
CA ASN A 434 15.80 -32.90 4.21
C ASN A 434 16.42 -34.29 3.90
N ALA A 435 17.36 -34.75 4.74
CA ALA A 435 18.03 -36.02 4.56
C ALA A 435 17.08 -37.23 4.60
N SER A 436 15.91 -37.14 5.20
CA SER A 436 14.89 -38.20 5.24
C SER A 436 13.91 -38.13 4.07
N TYR A 437 14.19 -37.34 3.01
CA TYR A 437 13.37 -37.13 1.82
C TYR A 437 11.94 -36.63 2.09
N ARG A 438 11.68 -36.07 3.26
CA ARG A 438 10.43 -35.36 3.53
C ARG A 438 10.49 -34.02 2.80
N THR A 439 9.64 -33.86 1.82
CA THR A 439 9.50 -32.59 1.07
C THR A 439 8.24 -31.88 1.55
N GLU A 440 8.41 -30.77 2.22
CA GLU A 440 7.33 -29.81 2.48
C GLU A 440 7.35 -28.81 1.34
N GLY A 441 6.22 -28.56 0.72
CA GLY A 441 6.19 -27.65 -0.40
C GLY A 441 4.91 -26.82 -0.46
N VAL A 442 4.95 -25.75 -1.23
CA VAL A 442 3.81 -24.89 -1.49
C VAL A 442 3.81 -24.47 -2.95
N LEU A 443 2.62 -24.49 -3.55
CA LEU A 443 2.34 -23.92 -4.86
C LEU A 443 1.31 -22.81 -4.68
N LYS A 444 1.61 -21.61 -5.17
CA LYS A 444 0.67 -20.49 -5.25
C LYS A 444 0.49 -20.06 -6.69
N ALA A 445 -0.72 -19.75 -7.07
CA ALA A 445 -1.05 -19.15 -8.35
C ALA A 445 -2.11 -18.07 -8.16
N SER A 446 -1.93 -16.93 -8.81
CA SER A 446 -2.92 -15.86 -8.80
C SER A 446 -3.03 -15.18 -10.16
N ILE A 447 -4.21 -14.65 -10.45
CA ILE A 447 -4.49 -13.80 -11.59
C ILE A 447 -5.01 -12.48 -11.06
N ASN A 448 -4.57 -11.38 -11.65
CA ASN A 448 -5.07 -10.05 -11.40
C ASN A 448 -5.56 -9.46 -12.71
N TYR A 449 -6.85 -9.24 -12.83
CA TYR A 449 -7.46 -8.62 -13.99
C TYR A 449 -8.25 -7.37 -13.58
N PHE A 450 -8.10 -6.31 -14.33
CA PHE A 450 -9.06 -5.22 -14.32
C PHE A 450 -9.36 -4.71 -15.74
N SER A 451 -10.61 -4.36 -15.96
CA SER A 451 -11.10 -3.87 -17.27
C SER A 451 -10.53 -2.50 -17.62
N GLY A 452 -10.57 -2.14 -18.89
CA GLY A 452 -10.52 -0.74 -19.31
C GLY A 452 -11.58 0.08 -18.55
N LEU A 453 -11.36 1.40 -18.45
CA LEU A 453 -12.37 2.30 -17.89
C LEU A 453 -13.52 2.42 -18.92
N PHE A 454 -14.73 2.07 -18.53
CA PHE A 454 -15.91 2.21 -19.38
C PHE A 454 -16.95 3.11 -18.70
N SER A 455 -17.79 3.73 -19.51
CA SER A 455 -18.81 4.68 -19.04
C SER A 455 -20.21 4.19 -19.39
N ILE A 456 -21.13 4.37 -18.44
CA ILE A 456 -22.57 4.17 -18.65
C ILE A 456 -23.24 5.49 -18.26
N GLY A 457 -23.70 6.24 -19.26
CA GLY A 457 -24.08 7.65 -19.05
C GLY A 457 -22.88 8.47 -18.55
N SER A 458 -23.05 9.18 -17.46
CA SER A 458 -22.01 9.98 -16.81
C SER A 458 -21.18 9.23 -15.77
N TRP A 459 -21.53 7.98 -15.46
CA TRP A 459 -20.81 7.13 -14.52
C TRP A 459 -19.66 6.42 -15.20
N LYS A 460 -18.52 6.29 -14.48
CA LYS A 460 -17.37 5.50 -14.92
C LYS A 460 -17.29 4.23 -14.09
N PHE A 461 -16.83 3.14 -14.71
CA PHE A 461 -16.76 1.82 -14.08
C PHE A 461 -15.45 1.11 -14.41
N ARG A 462 -14.97 0.32 -13.45
CA ARG A 462 -13.95 -0.70 -13.63
C ARG A 462 -14.38 -2.00 -12.98
N GLN A 463 -14.11 -3.10 -13.66
CA GLN A 463 -14.33 -4.44 -13.16
C GLN A 463 -12.98 -5.03 -12.75
N PHE A 464 -12.90 -5.59 -11.55
CA PHE A 464 -11.74 -6.31 -11.04
C PHE A 464 -12.08 -7.77 -10.82
N VAL A 465 -11.15 -8.68 -11.15
CA VAL A 465 -11.28 -10.13 -10.94
C VAL A 465 -9.96 -10.68 -10.44
N LYS A 466 -9.97 -11.40 -9.33
CA LYS A 466 -8.78 -11.94 -8.69
C LYS A 466 -9.02 -13.35 -8.15
N PRO A 467 -8.76 -14.40 -8.92
CA PRO A 467 -8.63 -15.75 -8.40
C PRO A 467 -7.23 -15.96 -7.78
N GLU A 468 -7.20 -16.63 -6.64
CA GLU A 468 -5.98 -17.05 -5.95
C GLU A 468 -6.08 -18.51 -5.53
N PHE A 469 -5.04 -19.27 -5.78
CA PHE A 469 -4.93 -20.68 -5.43
C PHE A 469 -3.66 -20.91 -4.61
N THR A 470 -3.79 -21.64 -3.50
CA THR A 470 -2.67 -22.09 -2.67
C THR A 470 -2.82 -23.57 -2.41
N LEU A 471 -1.77 -24.34 -2.68
CA LEU A 471 -1.70 -25.78 -2.43
C LEU A 471 -0.50 -26.09 -1.55
N GLY A 472 -0.74 -26.67 -0.38
CA GLY A 472 0.29 -27.28 0.45
C GLY A 472 0.59 -28.69 -0.02
N LEU A 473 1.87 -28.98 -0.20
CA LEU A 473 2.37 -30.29 -0.59
C LEU A 473 3.08 -30.90 0.62
N ARG A 474 2.53 -32.01 1.14
CA ARG A 474 3.10 -32.73 2.30
C ARG A 474 3.37 -31.85 3.52
N GLN A 475 2.51 -30.87 3.75
CA GLN A 475 2.63 -29.98 4.91
C GLN A 475 2.41 -30.76 6.22
N PRO A 476 3.10 -30.39 7.30
CA PRO A 476 2.86 -30.93 8.63
C PRO A 476 1.40 -30.77 9.04
N SER A 477 0.88 -31.69 9.84
CA SER A 477 -0.54 -31.71 10.23
C SER A 477 -1.00 -30.49 11.02
N TYR A 478 -0.08 -29.77 11.63
CA TYR A 478 -0.31 -28.55 12.40
C TYR A 478 -0.28 -27.26 11.55
N GLU A 479 0.34 -27.30 10.36
CA GLU A 479 0.29 -26.19 9.41
C GLU A 479 -0.95 -26.30 8.54
N ARG A 480 -1.84 -25.35 8.65
CA ARG A 480 -3.13 -25.36 7.95
C ARG A 480 -3.44 -23.98 7.37
N LEU A 481 -4.02 -24.00 6.18
CA LEU A 481 -4.59 -22.82 5.56
C LEU A 481 -5.95 -22.51 6.17
N THR A 482 -6.27 -21.22 6.26
CA THR A 482 -7.56 -20.74 6.73
C THR A 482 -8.18 -19.78 5.70
N LEU A 483 -9.46 -19.45 5.89
CA LEU A 483 -10.13 -18.36 5.16
C LEU A 483 -10.20 -17.07 5.99
N ASN A 484 -9.49 -17.01 7.10
CA ASN A 484 -9.56 -15.91 8.04
C ASN A 484 -9.01 -14.61 7.44
N ASP A 485 -9.51 -13.50 7.98
CA ASP A 485 -9.09 -12.15 7.61
C ASP A 485 -7.56 -11.99 7.63
N GLY A 486 -7.04 -11.27 6.64
CA GLY A 486 -5.61 -11.13 6.41
C GLY A 486 -4.98 -12.25 5.55
N TYR A 487 -5.61 -13.41 5.46
CA TYR A 487 -5.13 -14.55 4.64
C TYR A 487 -6.17 -15.06 3.65
N GLY A 488 -7.43 -14.75 3.85
CA GLY A 488 -8.55 -15.27 3.07
C GLY A 488 -9.59 -14.21 2.73
N LEU A 489 -10.81 -14.42 3.20
CA LEU A 489 -11.91 -13.49 2.99
C LEU A 489 -11.86 -12.36 4.03
N ASN A 490 -11.97 -11.12 3.57
CA ASN A 490 -11.93 -9.95 4.46
C ASN A 490 -13.02 -10.03 5.54
N GLY A 491 -12.66 -9.83 6.82
CA GLY A 491 -13.57 -9.89 7.95
C GLY A 491 -14.07 -11.29 8.34
N PHE A 492 -13.75 -12.33 7.56
CA PHE A 492 -14.09 -13.71 7.88
C PHE A 492 -13.15 -14.25 8.95
N ASN A 493 -13.67 -14.78 10.05
CA ASN A 493 -12.87 -15.38 11.11
C ASN A 493 -13.56 -16.61 11.67
N SER A 494 -12.99 -17.78 11.43
CA SER A 494 -13.45 -19.09 11.91
C SER A 494 -12.34 -19.80 12.66
N ALA A 495 -12.59 -20.24 13.87
CA ALA A 495 -11.63 -21.03 14.66
C ALA A 495 -11.61 -22.51 14.26
N VAL A 496 -12.63 -22.98 13.55
CA VAL A 496 -12.83 -24.42 13.28
C VAL A 496 -12.54 -24.80 11.82
N LEU A 497 -12.36 -23.81 10.94
CA LEU A 497 -12.21 -24.05 9.50
C LEU A 497 -10.74 -24.01 9.09
N SER A 498 -10.22 -25.12 8.60
CA SER A 498 -8.85 -25.23 8.12
C SER A 498 -8.72 -26.26 6.99
N GLY A 499 -7.68 -26.13 6.16
CA GLY A 499 -7.42 -27.02 5.04
C GLY A 499 -5.95 -27.08 4.65
N THR A 500 -5.62 -27.91 3.64
CA THR A 500 -4.27 -27.98 3.06
C THR A 500 -4.18 -27.30 1.70
N SER A 501 -5.31 -26.96 1.11
CA SER A 501 -5.39 -26.15 -0.11
C SER A 501 -6.47 -25.09 0.04
N ARG A 502 -6.29 -23.97 -0.63
CA ARG A 502 -7.21 -22.82 -0.58
C ARG A 502 -7.43 -22.26 -1.97
N LEU A 503 -8.69 -22.02 -2.29
CA LEU A 503 -9.12 -21.27 -3.45
C LEU A 503 -9.88 -20.04 -2.98
N LEU A 504 -9.46 -18.87 -3.44
CA LEU A 504 -10.14 -17.60 -3.24
C LEU A 504 -10.53 -17.05 -4.61
N PHE A 505 -11.68 -16.41 -4.67
CA PHE A 505 -12.13 -15.74 -5.86
C PHE A 505 -12.79 -14.42 -5.49
N VAL A 506 -12.32 -13.33 -6.07
CA VAL A 506 -12.82 -11.99 -5.80
C VAL A 506 -13.25 -11.34 -7.10
N ILE A 507 -14.47 -10.83 -7.14
CA ILE A 507 -14.99 -9.96 -8.18
C ILE A 507 -15.40 -8.65 -7.52
N GLN A 508 -14.89 -7.52 -8.02
CA GLN A 508 -15.29 -6.20 -7.56
C GLN A 508 -15.63 -5.31 -8.72
N THR A 509 -16.81 -4.71 -8.66
CA THR A 509 -17.23 -3.64 -9.56
C THR A 509 -17.05 -2.32 -8.85
N GLN A 510 -16.07 -1.53 -9.27
CA GLN A 510 -15.85 -0.18 -8.78
C GLN A 510 -16.52 0.81 -9.71
N SER A 511 -17.33 1.69 -9.16
CA SER A 511 -17.92 2.79 -9.91
C SER A 511 -17.41 4.15 -9.41
N TYR A 512 -17.50 5.15 -10.26
CA TYR A 512 -17.15 6.54 -9.97
C TYR A 512 -18.33 7.41 -10.39
N ALA A 513 -19.02 7.95 -9.37
CA ALA A 513 -20.17 8.82 -9.59
C ALA A 513 -19.73 10.17 -10.20
N PRO A 514 -20.53 10.75 -11.08
CA PRO A 514 -20.27 12.07 -11.66
C PRO A 514 -20.50 13.21 -10.66
N TRP A 515 -21.03 12.88 -9.48
CA TRP A 515 -21.42 13.87 -8.48
C TRP A 515 -20.22 14.41 -7.72
N ASN A 516 -20.23 15.72 -7.56
CA ASN A 516 -19.37 16.43 -6.62
C ASN A 516 -20.28 17.20 -5.65
N VAL A 517 -20.55 16.63 -4.49
CA VAL A 517 -21.42 17.21 -3.47
C VAL A 517 -20.55 17.78 -2.38
N LEU A 518 -20.49 19.09 -2.25
CA LEU A 518 -19.65 19.78 -1.26
C LEU A 518 -18.16 19.38 -1.34
N GLY A 519 -17.64 19.11 -2.54
CA GLY A 519 -16.28 18.60 -2.75
C GLY A 519 -16.13 17.09 -2.56
N PHE A 520 -17.17 16.40 -2.09
CA PHE A 520 -17.12 14.95 -1.95
C PHE A 520 -17.40 14.27 -3.29
N ARG A 521 -16.51 13.37 -3.68
CA ARG A 521 -16.64 12.44 -4.80
C ARG A 521 -16.90 11.05 -4.27
N PHE A 522 -17.80 10.32 -4.92
CA PHE A 522 -18.28 9.03 -4.44
C PHE A 522 -17.93 7.93 -5.43
N GLY A 523 -17.35 6.86 -4.93
CA GLY A 523 -17.06 5.64 -5.67
C GLY A 523 -17.75 4.43 -5.03
N PRO A 524 -19.05 4.23 -5.27
CA PRO A 524 -19.71 3.01 -4.82
C PRO A 524 -19.07 1.78 -5.46
N TYR A 525 -18.99 0.68 -4.71
CA TYR A 525 -18.51 -0.59 -5.23
C TYR A 525 -19.33 -1.76 -4.69
N LEU A 526 -19.38 -2.82 -5.50
CA LEU A 526 -19.91 -4.12 -5.12
C LEU A 526 -18.79 -5.13 -5.16
N ASN A 527 -18.72 -5.96 -4.14
CA ASN A 527 -17.74 -7.04 -4.02
C ASN A 527 -18.49 -8.36 -3.86
N PHE A 528 -18.13 -9.34 -4.67
CA PHE A 528 -18.50 -10.72 -4.49
C PHE A 528 -17.22 -11.54 -4.34
N SER A 529 -17.09 -12.22 -3.23
CA SER A 529 -15.95 -13.08 -3.00
C SER A 529 -16.42 -14.44 -2.52
N PHE A 530 -15.65 -15.47 -2.79
CA PHE A 530 -15.83 -16.75 -2.12
C PHE A 530 -14.49 -17.42 -1.83
N GLY A 531 -14.48 -18.24 -0.79
CA GLY A 531 -13.35 -19.07 -0.41
C GLY A 531 -13.76 -20.53 -0.28
N MET A 532 -12.84 -21.41 -0.63
CA MET A 532 -12.94 -22.86 -0.41
C MET A 532 -11.64 -23.38 0.19
N LEU A 533 -11.76 -24.35 1.10
CA LEU A 533 -10.61 -25.07 1.62
C LEU A 533 -10.72 -26.53 1.25
N GLY A 534 -9.68 -27.05 0.66
CA GLY A 534 -9.54 -28.47 0.35
C GLY A 534 -8.68 -29.21 1.37
N ASN A 535 -8.73 -30.53 1.34
CA ASN A 535 -7.88 -31.38 2.16
C ASN A 535 -6.95 -32.24 1.31
N GLY A 536 -5.93 -32.85 1.94
CA GLY A 536 -4.88 -33.62 1.25
C GLY A 536 -5.35 -34.87 0.56
N THR A 537 -6.53 -35.42 0.90
CA THR A 537 -7.05 -36.69 0.36
C THR A 537 -8.05 -36.51 -0.76
N SER A 538 -9.00 -35.56 -0.62
CA SER A 538 -10.09 -35.35 -1.58
C SER A 538 -9.95 -34.03 -2.37
N GLY A 539 -8.90 -33.25 -2.11
CA GLY A 539 -8.78 -31.92 -2.73
C GLY A 539 -10.00 -31.05 -2.41
N PHE A 540 -10.63 -30.49 -3.42
CA PHE A 540 -11.84 -29.66 -3.29
C PHE A 540 -13.17 -30.41 -3.53
N SER A 541 -13.15 -31.70 -3.84
CA SER A 541 -14.36 -32.45 -4.25
C SER A 541 -15.47 -32.47 -3.19
N HIS A 542 -15.13 -32.39 -1.92
CA HIS A 542 -16.08 -32.33 -0.79
C HIS A 542 -16.03 -30.99 -0.05
N SER A 543 -15.45 -29.96 -0.65
CA SER A 543 -15.27 -28.66 -0.02
C SER A 543 -16.52 -27.82 -0.13
N ARG A 544 -16.89 -27.16 0.97
CA ARG A 544 -17.96 -26.18 0.98
C ARG A 544 -17.43 -24.82 0.50
N MET A 545 -18.21 -24.16 -0.32
CA MET A 545 -17.96 -22.76 -0.72
C MET A 545 -18.52 -21.81 0.34
N TYR A 546 -17.70 -20.84 0.75
CA TYR A 546 -18.06 -19.79 1.71
C TYR A 546 -18.13 -18.46 0.97
N PRO A 547 -19.34 -18.03 0.58
CA PRO A 547 -19.52 -16.76 -0.12
C PRO A 547 -19.50 -15.57 0.84
N GLN A 548 -19.09 -14.43 0.30
CA GLN A 548 -19.11 -13.11 0.90
C GLN A 548 -19.72 -12.13 -0.11
N LEU A 549 -20.76 -11.43 0.29
CA LEU A 549 -21.38 -10.36 -0.47
C LEU A 549 -21.06 -9.04 0.19
N GLY A 550 -20.40 -8.15 -0.52
CA GLY A 550 -19.95 -6.89 -0.01
C GLY A 550 -20.42 -5.70 -0.81
N MET A 551 -20.66 -4.61 -0.14
CA MET A 551 -20.89 -3.30 -0.75
C MET A 551 -20.17 -2.23 0.04
N GLY A 552 -19.79 -1.16 -0.63
CA GLY A 552 -19.19 -0.04 0.05
C GLY A 552 -19.14 1.20 -0.83
N VAL A 553 -18.66 2.27 -0.24
CA VAL A 553 -18.44 3.54 -0.92
C VAL A 553 -17.05 4.04 -0.58
N LEU A 554 -16.28 4.31 -1.59
CA LEU A 554 -15.06 5.09 -1.49
C LEU A 554 -15.43 6.56 -1.59
N ILE A 555 -15.16 7.31 -0.56
CA ILE A 555 -15.49 8.74 -0.47
C ILE A 555 -14.18 9.51 -0.50
N ARG A 556 -14.06 10.42 -1.44
CA ARG A 556 -12.92 11.34 -1.51
C ARG A 556 -13.44 12.77 -1.46
N ASN A 557 -12.78 13.59 -0.68
CA ASN A 557 -13.02 15.02 -0.70
C ASN A 557 -11.70 15.75 -0.97
N ASP A 558 -11.69 16.57 -2.00
CA ASP A 558 -10.49 17.31 -2.40
C ASP A 558 -10.15 18.43 -1.39
N TYR A 559 -11.07 18.75 -0.45
CA TYR A 559 -10.91 19.74 0.62
C TYR A 559 -10.53 19.11 1.98
N LEU A 560 -10.56 17.78 2.09
CA LEU A 560 -10.17 17.08 3.32
C LEU A 560 -8.69 16.71 3.31
N VAL A 561 -8.07 16.84 4.45
CA VAL A 561 -6.70 16.35 4.72
C VAL A 561 -6.64 14.82 4.60
N VAL A 562 -7.67 14.12 5.08
CA VAL A 562 -7.85 12.68 4.88
C VAL A 562 -8.52 12.48 3.53
N SER A 563 -7.71 12.16 2.52
CA SER A 563 -8.17 12.15 1.13
C SER A 563 -9.15 11.05 0.76
N ASN A 564 -9.16 9.92 1.47
CA ASN A 564 -10.03 8.78 1.17
C ASN A 564 -10.65 8.23 2.45
N ILE A 565 -11.96 8.19 2.50
CA ILE A 565 -12.75 7.52 3.53
C ILE A 565 -13.45 6.35 2.86
N GLN A 566 -13.40 5.18 3.46
CA GLN A 566 -14.09 4.00 2.98
C GLN A 566 -15.11 3.55 4.01
N LEU A 567 -16.34 3.37 3.56
CA LEU A 567 -17.41 2.74 4.32
C LEU A 567 -17.82 1.47 3.59
N SER A 568 -17.91 0.36 4.30
CA SER A 568 -18.26 -0.91 3.68
C SER A 568 -19.04 -1.82 4.63
N PHE A 569 -19.82 -2.72 4.05
CA PHE A 569 -20.51 -3.79 4.73
C PHE A 569 -20.32 -5.09 3.97
N ALA A 570 -20.13 -6.18 4.70
CA ALA A 570 -20.09 -7.51 4.13
C ALA A 570 -21.08 -8.43 4.83
N PHE A 571 -21.78 -9.22 4.05
CA PHE A 571 -22.69 -10.26 4.48
C PHE A 571 -22.06 -11.62 4.23
N TYR A 572 -22.10 -12.46 5.25
CA TYR A 572 -21.63 -13.84 5.23
C TYR A 572 -22.80 -14.76 5.56
N PRO A 573 -23.30 -15.57 4.61
CA PRO A 573 -24.37 -16.54 4.88
C PRO A 573 -24.04 -17.47 6.04
N THR A 574 -22.77 -17.88 6.15
CA THR A 574 -22.28 -18.73 7.25
C THR A 574 -20.82 -18.48 7.53
N ILE A 575 -20.47 -18.31 8.80
CA ILE A 575 -19.08 -18.39 9.30
C ILE A 575 -19.05 -19.55 10.33
N PRO A 576 -18.41 -20.67 10.02
CA PRO A 576 -18.33 -21.80 10.94
C PRO A 576 -17.71 -21.40 12.29
N GLY A 577 -18.36 -21.80 13.38
CA GLY A 577 -17.97 -21.41 14.74
C GLY A 577 -18.48 -20.03 15.20
N LYS A 578 -19.10 -19.23 14.31
CA LYS A 578 -19.72 -17.94 14.68
C LYS A 578 -21.22 -17.88 14.42
N GLY A 579 -21.72 -18.59 13.41
CA GLY A 579 -23.17 -18.59 13.10
C GLY A 579 -23.48 -18.30 11.63
N ASN A 580 -24.76 -18.01 11.38
CA ASN A 580 -25.31 -17.72 10.06
C ASN A 580 -25.77 -16.26 9.94
N ASN A 581 -25.85 -15.75 8.70
CA ASN A 581 -26.34 -14.42 8.37
C ASN A 581 -25.59 -13.29 9.12
N ILE A 582 -24.27 -13.35 9.09
CA ILE A 582 -23.41 -12.40 9.79
C ILE A 582 -23.14 -11.18 8.90
N ILE A 583 -23.32 -9.98 9.47
CA ILE A 583 -22.96 -8.71 8.81
C ILE A 583 -21.80 -8.08 9.58
N ILE A 584 -20.76 -7.69 8.85
CA ILE A 584 -19.58 -7.01 9.39
C ILE A 584 -19.44 -5.65 8.70
N ALA A 585 -19.23 -4.60 9.50
CA ALA A 585 -18.95 -3.26 9.00
C ALA A 585 -17.44 -3.06 8.79
N ASN A 586 -17.09 -2.37 7.71
CA ASN A 586 -15.74 -2.01 7.31
C ASN A 586 -14.72 -3.17 7.22
N PRO A 587 -15.08 -4.34 6.62
CA PRO A 587 -14.14 -5.44 6.48
C PRO A 587 -13.15 -5.23 5.33
N PHE A 588 -13.50 -4.45 4.30
CA PHE A 588 -12.71 -4.32 3.07
C PHE A 588 -11.63 -3.25 3.16
N ARG A 589 -10.50 -3.52 2.49
CA ARG A 589 -9.46 -2.54 2.18
C ARG A 589 -9.25 -2.55 0.66
N THR A 590 -9.86 -1.59 -0.05
CA THR A 590 -9.87 -1.55 -1.53
C THR A 590 -8.72 -0.75 -2.14
N THR A 591 -7.71 -0.36 -1.36
CA THR A 591 -6.63 0.51 -1.83
C THR A 591 -5.46 -0.24 -2.46
N ASP A 592 -5.44 -1.59 -2.37
CA ASP A 592 -4.41 -2.43 -2.96
C ASP A 592 -5.04 -3.69 -3.55
N PHE A 593 -4.81 -3.92 -4.83
CA PHE A 593 -5.28 -5.13 -5.52
C PHE A 593 -4.19 -6.20 -5.64
N GLY A 594 -2.99 -5.95 -5.07
CA GLY A 594 -1.87 -6.87 -5.06
C GLY A 594 -1.30 -7.11 -6.46
N PHE A 595 -1.08 -6.05 -7.24
CA PHE A 595 -0.41 -6.17 -8.54
C PHE A 595 1.01 -6.72 -8.37
N PRO A 596 1.45 -7.63 -9.26
CA PRO A 596 2.83 -8.10 -9.27
C PRO A 596 3.80 -6.92 -9.43
N ASP A 597 4.87 -6.87 -8.65
CA ASP A 597 5.88 -5.79 -8.72
C ASP A 597 6.96 -6.04 -9.78
N PHE A 598 7.01 -7.22 -10.38
CA PHE A 598 8.02 -7.63 -11.37
C PHE A 598 9.45 -7.36 -10.93
N THR A 599 9.72 -7.43 -9.64
CA THR A 599 11.06 -7.27 -9.06
C THR A 599 11.59 -8.58 -8.53
N ILE A 600 12.86 -8.83 -8.80
CA ILE A 600 13.66 -9.83 -8.09
C ILE A 600 14.61 -9.04 -7.20
N GLY A 601 14.55 -9.26 -5.92
CA GLY A 601 15.38 -8.54 -4.96
C GLY A 601 15.91 -9.49 -3.89
N LYS A 602 15.48 -9.29 -2.66
CA LYS A 602 15.80 -10.10 -1.49
C LYS A 602 15.31 -11.54 -1.67
N PRO A 603 16.20 -12.55 -1.70
CA PRO A 603 15.77 -13.94 -1.79
C PRO A 603 14.91 -14.32 -0.57
N SER A 604 13.78 -14.95 -0.81
CA SER A 604 12.84 -15.33 0.25
C SER A 604 12.25 -16.71 0.01
N VAL A 605 11.80 -17.32 1.10
CA VAL A 605 11.00 -18.53 1.09
C VAL A 605 9.57 -18.19 0.70
N ILE A 606 8.94 -19.04 -0.06
CA ILE A 606 7.52 -18.94 -0.37
C ILE A 606 6.73 -19.49 0.81
N GLU A 607 5.99 -18.62 1.47
CA GLU A 607 5.30 -18.94 2.71
C GLU A 607 4.00 -19.73 2.44
N TYR A 608 3.73 -20.73 3.25
CA TYR A 608 2.48 -21.49 3.26
C TYR A 608 1.46 -20.82 4.19
N ARG A 609 0.73 -19.81 3.64
CA ARG A 609 -0.32 -19.07 4.37
C ARG A 609 -1.47 -18.72 3.44
#